data_20c84a45f81a46bb47a53012f209d447
#
_entry.id   20c84a45f81a46bb47a53012f209d447
#
_cell.length_a   1.000
_cell.length_b   1.000
_cell.length_c   1.000
_cell.angle_alpha   90.00
_cell.angle_beta   90.00
_cell.angle_gamma   90.00
#
_symmetry.space_group_name_H-M   'P 1'
#
loop_
_entity.id
_entity.type
_entity.pdbx_description
1 polymer ?
#
loop_
_entity_poly.entity_id
_entity_poly.type
_entity_poly.pdbx_seq_one_letter_code
_entity_poly.pdbx_strand_id
1 'polypeptide(L)'
;MSTSRLHALVPPDFTRSPCTGLTRTHWLAAGLYMVEQMFAALPSMDAPLLFTKVPGKTYPQPGEDEIRTRSAEFEGYVRSLNLVAPLLAENSELTMRGMRLLDYYHRELLSLIRHDSPRRVPLLSSLVTQDHEMRQMTCELGGLSVILLLYPQLWDVLAPADRDAFAALLTDYAHGNTHAHNWRYFNIMMMVFLRHHGYPVDERLARAHHDALLALDAGQGWFRDLHFDYYNVWVFHLYAPIWCRAYGYQHEPEIAALLERQSHELMRTYPFFFARDGQMLMWGRSIAYRTGAISPI
;
A
#
# COMPACT_ATOMS: atom_id res chain seq x y z
N MET A 1 1.11 19.31 5.59
CA MET A 1 1.81 20.07 6.67
C MET A 1 2.94 20.85 6.01
N SER A 2 3.13 22.13 6.35
CA SER A 2 4.28 22.89 5.82
C SER A 2 5.57 22.53 6.56
N THR A 3 6.73 22.70 5.92
CA THR A 3 8.05 22.45 6.54
C THR A 3 8.21 23.20 7.87
N SER A 4 7.68 24.42 7.98
CA SER A 4 7.72 25.21 9.22
C SER A 4 6.95 24.55 10.37
N ARG A 5 5.84 23.84 10.09
CA ARG A 5 5.11 23.10 11.13
C ARG A 5 5.86 21.84 11.57
N LEU A 6 6.53 21.14 10.63
CA LEU A 6 7.37 20.00 10.98
C LEU A 6 8.56 20.42 11.85
N HIS A 7 9.21 21.55 11.50
CA HIS A 7 10.31 22.12 12.32
C HIS A 7 9.85 22.59 13.70
N ALA A 8 8.57 22.95 13.86
CA ALA A 8 8.00 23.28 15.18
C ALA A 8 7.75 22.05 16.06
N LEU A 9 7.54 20.87 15.44
CA LEU A 9 7.39 19.60 16.18
C LEU A 9 8.75 19.01 16.60
N VAL A 10 9.73 19.10 15.71
CA VAL A 10 11.07 18.54 15.90
C VAL A 10 12.09 19.54 15.37
N PRO A 11 13.16 19.88 16.12
CA PRO A 11 14.22 20.78 15.64
C PRO A 11 14.89 20.22 14.36
N PRO A 12 15.14 21.07 13.34
CA PRO A 12 15.80 20.63 12.11
C PRO A 12 17.25 20.19 12.37
N ASP A 13 17.68 19.15 11.68
CA ASP A 13 19.05 18.64 11.73
C ASP A 13 19.71 18.76 10.35
N PHE A 14 20.32 19.91 10.10
CA PHE A 14 21.02 20.18 8.85
C PHE A 14 22.36 19.42 8.73
N THR A 15 22.83 18.79 9.79
CA THR A 15 24.04 17.94 9.75
C THR A 15 23.73 16.60 9.07
N ARG A 16 22.52 16.08 9.25
CA ARG A 16 22.04 14.83 8.65
C ARG A 16 21.29 15.04 7.33
N SER A 17 20.60 16.16 7.21
CA SER A 17 19.83 16.51 6.01
C SER A 17 20.14 17.96 5.61
N PRO A 18 21.23 18.20 4.86
CA PRO A 18 21.75 19.54 4.61
C PRO A 18 20.76 20.48 3.90
N CYS A 19 19.87 19.94 3.05
CA CYS A 19 18.94 20.75 2.27
C CYS A 19 17.67 21.14 3.04
N THR A 20 17.14 20.25 3.87
CA THR A 20 15.81 20.43 4.50
C THR A 20 15.86 20.42 6.02
N GLY A 21 16.89 19.87 6.64
CA GLY A 21 16.94 19.57 8.07
C GLY A 21 15.97 18.48 8.51
N LEU A 22 15.21 17.88 7.59
CA LEU A 22 14.22 16.84 7.91
C LEU A 22 14.89 15.46 8.00
N THR A 23 14.63 14.78 9.10
CA THR A 23 15.11 13.42 9.36
C THR A 23 13.94 12.46 9.55
N ARG A 24 14.22 11.15 9.72
CA ARG A 24 13.22 10.15 10.07
C ARG A 24 12.30 10.57 11.22
N THR A 25 12.85 11.22 12.25
CA THR A 25 12.09 11.72 13.41
C THR A 25 11.00 12.72 13.00
N HIS A 26 11.27 13.59 12.03
CA HIS A 26 10.26 14.51 11.50
C HIS A 26 9.13 13.78 10.77
N TRP A 27 9.46 12.76 10.00
CA TRP A 27 8.45 11.95 9.28
C TRP A 27 7.59 11.16 10.25
N LEU A 28 8.17 10.58 11.29
CA LEU A 28 7.43 9.91 12.35
C LEU A 28 6.51 10.88 13.10
N ALA A 29 6.99 12.08 13.44
CA ALA A 29 6.16 13.10 14.06
C ALA A 29 5.01 13.58 13.17
N ALA A 30 5.26 13.74 11.87
CA ALA A 30 4.22 14.05 10.89
C ALA A 30 3.19 12.91 10.77
N GLY A 31 3.66 11.66 10.71
CA GLY A 31 2.82 10.47 10.67
C GLY A 31 1.94 10.37 11.92
N LEU A 32 2.53 10.57 13.11
CA LEU A 32 1.80 10.56 14.37
C LEU A 32 0.70 11.62 14.39
N TYR A 33 1.04 12.86 14.01
CA TYR A 33 0.05 13.94 13.93
C TYR A 33 -1.13 13.57 12.99
N MET A 34 -0.84 12.99 11.83
CA MET A 34 -1.89 12.56 10.89
C MET A 34 -2.75 11.46 11.48
N VAL A 35 -2.15 10.47 12.14
CA VAL A 35 -2.85 9.36 12.80
C VAL A 35 -3.73 9.89 13.93
N GLU A 36 -3.26 10.83 14.76
CA GLU A 36 -4.06 11.48 15.79
C GLU A 36 -5.31 12.14 15.23
N GLN A 37 -5.17 12.89 14.11
CA GLN A 37 -6.32 13.53 13.46
C GLN A 37 -7.29 12.51 12.86
N MET A 38 -6.79 11.42 12.28
CA MET A 38 -7.63 10.34 11.75
C MET A 38 -8.48 9.72 12.85
N PHE A 39 -7.86 9.34 13.96
CA PHE A 39 -8.59 8.71 15.08
C PHE A 39 -9.47 9.70 15.84
N ALA A 40 -9.12 10.98 15.91
CA ALA A 40 -9.97 12.03 16.48
C ALA A 40 -11.26 12.22 15.68
N ALA A 41 -11.23 12.00 14.37
CA ALA A 41 -12.39 12.13 13.49
C ALA A 41 -13.34 10.92 13.54
N LEU A 42 -12.92 9.78 14.11
CA LEU A 42 -13.80 8.61 14.24
C LEU A 42 -14.92 8.86 15.27
N PRO A 43 -16.15 8.41 14.99
CA PRO A 43 -17.24 8.50 15.97
C PRO A 43 -16.96 7.63 17.21
N SER A 44 -16.36 6.45 17.02
CA SER A 44 -15.92 5.56 18.10
C SER A 44 -14.72 4.73 17.64
N MET A 45 -14.03 4.06 18.58
CA MET A 45 -12.96 3.11 18.24
C MET A 45 -13.47 1.79 17.64
N ASP A 46 -14.77 1.58 17.60
CA ASP A 46 -15.39 0.43 16.91
C ASP A 46 -15.83 0.77 15.47
N ALA A 47 -15.78 2.05 15.13
CA ALA A 47 -16.11 2.49 13.78
C ALA A 47 -14.98 2.15 12.78
N PRO A 48 -15.32 1.85 11.51
CA PRO A 48 -14.32 1.70 10.46
C PRO A 48 -13.64 3.05 10.18
N LEU A 49 -12.40 2.98 9.68
CA LEU A 49 -11.65 4.14 9.19
C LEU A 49 -12.22 4.62 7.85
N LEU A 50 -13.39 5.21 7.88
CA LEU A 50 -14.06 5.78 6.73
C LEU A 50 -13.91 7.31 6.76
N PHE A 51 -13.14 7.84 5.82
CA PHE A 51 -12.89 9.28 5.76
C PHE A 51 -14.11 10.05 5.25
N THR A 52 -14.35 11.25 5.82
CA THR A 52 -15.40 12.16 5.34
C THR A 52 -15.22 12.46 3.87
N LYS A 53 -16.26 12.27 3.08
CA LYS A 53 -16.27 12.47 1.65
C LYS A 53 -16.87 13.84 1.29
N VAL A 54 -16.36 14.44 0.22
CA VAL A 54 -16.97 15.65 -0.35
C VAL A 54 -18.22 15.25 -1.14
N PRO A 55 -19.41 15.76 -0.82
CA PRO A 55 -20.65 15.37 -1.50
C PRO A 55 -20.56 15.53 -3.02
N GLY A 56 -21.02 14.53 -3.76
CA GLY A 56 -21.04 14.52 -5.23
C GLY A 56 -19.67 14.42 -5.92
N LYS A 57 -18.57 14.30 -5.16
CA LYS A 57 -17.18 14.29 -5.70
C LYS A 57 -16.38 13.04 -5.38
N THR A 58 -16.82 12.25 -4.43
CA THR A 58 -16.05 11.13 -3.88
C THR A 58 -16.85 9.85 -3.86
N TYR A 59 -16.16 8.78 -3.84
CA TYR A 59 -16.60 7.40 -3.81
C TYR A 59 -16.47 6.84 -2.38
N PRO A 60 -17.41 6.04 -1.85
CA PRO A 60 -18.74 5.80 -2.41
C PRO A 60 -19.67 7.02 -2.31
N GLN A 61 -20.62 7.13 -3.25
CA GLN A 61 -21.64 8.17 -3.23
C GLN A 61 -22.80 7.79 -2.30
N PRO A 62 -23.57 8.75 -1.78
CA PRO A 62 -24.81 8.44 -1.07
C PRO A 62 -25.74 7.57 -1.91
N GLY A 63 -26.19 6.45 -1.36
CA GLY A 63 -27.07 5.48 -2.05
C GLY A 63 -26.34 4.47 -2.93
N GLU A 64 -25.01 4.50 -2.99
CA GLU A 64 -24.22 3.43 -3.59
C GLU A 64 -24.28 2.16 -2.75
N ASP A 65 -24.05 1.03 -3.43
CA ASP A 65 -24.24 -0.29 -2.85
C ASP A 65 -23.26 -0.62 -1.70
N GLU A 66 -23.60 -1.69 -1.00
CA GLU A 66 -22.84 -2.18 0.14
C GLU A 66 -21.41 -2.57 -0.21
N ILE A 67 -21.17 -3.06 -1.45
CA ILE A 67 -19.84 -3.49 -1.90
C ILE A 67 -18.89 -2.30 -1.96
N ARG A 68 -19.34 -1.16 -2.48
CA ARG A 68 -18.54 0.06 -2.56
C ARG A 68 -18.24 0.64 -1.19
N THR A 69 -19.20 0.58 -0.27
CA THR A 69 -18.99 1.00 1.11
C THR A 69 -17.93 0.12 1.78
N ARG A 70 -18.03 -1.20 1.65
CA ARG A 70 -17.03 -2.14 2.17
C ARG A 70 -15.64 -1.91 1.58
N SER A 71 -15.57 -1.66 0.27
CA SER A 71 -14.31 -1.33 -0.39
C SER A 71 -13.68 -0.07 0.21
N ALA A 72 -14.45 1.00 0.44
CA ALA A 72 -13.95 2.23 1.03
C ALA A 72 -13.51 2.07 2.51
N GLU A 73 -14.21 1.26 3.30
CA GLU A 73 -13.81 0.91 4.67
C GLU A 73 -12.50 0.13 4.68
N PHE A 74 -12.36 -0.83 3.77
CA PHE A 74 -11.15 -1.61 3.64
C PHE A 74 -9.96 -0.76 3.16
N GLU A 75 -10.17 0.14 2.21
CA GLU A 75 -9.16 1.13 1.80
C GLU A 75 -8.68 1.98 2.99
N GLY A 76 -9.62 2.48 3.80
CA GLY A 76 -9.29 3.27 5.00
C GLY A 76 -8.41 2.49 5.97
N TYR A 77 -8.74 1.24 6.23
CA TYR A 77 -7.95 0.34 7.07
C TYR A 77 -6.54 0.10 6.52
N VAL A 78 -6.42 -0.39 5.29
CA VAL A 78 -5.12 -0.77 4.72
C VAL A 78 -4.23 0.45 4.50
N ARG A 79 -4.77 1.53 3.95
CA ARG A 79 -3.97 2.71 3.62
C ARG A 79 -3.51 3.47 4.85
N SER A 80 -4.29 3.48 5.91
CA SER A 80 -3.86 4.06 7.19
C SER A 80 -2.67 3.29 7.81
N LEU A 81 -2.56 1.99 7.58
CA LEU A 81 -1.44 1.18 8.04
C LEU A 81 -0.08 1.63 7.47
N ASN A 82 -0.04 2.26 6.29
CA ASN A 82 1.20 2.85 5.78
C ASN A 82 1.78 3.93 6.69
N LEU A 83 0.93 4.61 7.47
CA LEU A 83 1.37 5.57 8.50
C LEU A 83 1.57 4.91 9.85
N VAL A 84 0.68 4.00 10.22
CA VAL A 84 0.65 3.43 11.57
C VAL A 84 1.72 2.36 11.79
N ALA A 85 1.98 1.51 10.80
CA ALA A 85 2.94 0.43 10.95
C ALA A 85 4.36 0.90 11.29
N PRO A 86 4.92 1.95 10.65
CA PRO A 86 6.19 2.54 11.07
C PRO A 86 6.19 3.08 12.50
N LEU A 87 5.06 3.65 12.95
CA LEU A 87 4.92 4.15 14.32
C LEU A 87 4.87 3.02 15.34
N LEU A 88 4.17 1.93 15.01
CA LEU A 88 4.12 0.73 15.84
C LEU A 88 5.48 0.01 15.92
N ALA A 89 6.29 0.08 14.87
CA ALA A 89 7.64 -0.45 14.90
C ALA A 89 8.56 0.31 15.88
N GLU A 90 8.31 1.62 16.08
CA GLU A 90 9.03 2.43 17.09
C GLU A 90 8.43 2.27 18.49
N ASN A 91 7.11 2.14 18.59
CA ASN A 91 6.39 2.01 19.86
C ASN A 91 5.14 1.15 19.70
N SER A 92 5.26 -0.14 20.01
CA SER A 92 4.14 -1.11 19.97
C SER A 92 3.01 -0.80 20.95
N GLU A 93 3.28 -0.01 22.00
CA GLU A 93 2.31 0.38 23.02
C GLU A 93 1.58 1.70 22.69
N LEU A 94 1.77 2.22 21.47
CA LEU A 94 1.11 3.46 21.04
C LEU A 94 -0.40 3.34 21.15
N THR A 95 -1.01 4.28 21.88
CA THR A 95 -2.46 4.31 22.15
C THR A 95 -3.12 5.52 21.51
N MET A 96 -4.35 5.33 21.04
CA MET A 96 -5.24 6.40 20.59
C MET A 96 -6.59 6.25 21.27
N ARG A 97 -7.09 7.32 21.88
CA ARG A 97 -8.39 7.33 22.57
C ARG A 97 -8.56 6.17 23.57
N GLY A 98 -7.45 5.82 24.27
CA GLY A 98 -7.44 4.77 25.30
C GLY A 98 -7.32 3.32 24.78
N MET A 99 -7.22 3.10 23.47
CA MET A 99 -7.00 1.78 22.87
C MET A 99 -5.61 1.70 22.26
N ARG A 100 -4.90 0.59 22.45
CA ARG A 100 -3.63 0.35 21.71
C ARG A 100 -3.92 0.23 20.22
N LEU A 101 -3.12 0.88 19.40
CA LEU A 101 -3.29 0.81 17.95
C LEU A 101 -3.04 -0.61 17.41
N LEU A 102 -2.12 -1.36 17.99
CA LEU A 102 -1.89 -2.75 17.62
C LEU A 102 -3.16 -3.59 17.80
N ASP A 103 -3.90 -3.41 18.93
CA ASP A 103 -5.15 -4.14 19.20
C ASP A 103 -6.27 -3.71 18.24
N TYR A 104 -6.33 -2.40 17.91
CA TYR A 104 -7.27 -1.89 16.92
C TYR A 104 -7.05 -2.57 15.57
N TYR A 105 -5.83 -2.53 15.04
CA TYR A 105 -5.52 -3.09 13.73
C TYR A 105 -5.55 -4.61 13.70
N HIS A 106 -5.21 -5.28 14.79
CA HIS A 106 -5.39 -6.73 14.93
C HIS A 106 -6.87 -7.12 14.84
N ARG A 107 -7.75 -6.44 15.55
CA ARG A 107 -9.20 -6.65 15.47
C ARG A 107 -9.71 -6.42 14.04
N GLU A 108 -9.31 -5.35 13.39
CA GLU A 108 -9.71 -5.06 12.02
C GLU A 108 -9.20 -6.14 11.05
N LEU A 109 -7.96 -6.63 11.21
CA LEU A 109 -7.42 -7.73 10.42
C LEU A 109 -8.25 -9.01 10.56
N LEU A 110 -8.60 -9.37 11.79
CA LEU A 110 -9.49 -10.52 12.04
C LEU A 110 -10.87 -10.34 11.42
N SER A 111 -11.39 -9.11 11.39
CA SER A 111 -12.71 -8.82 10.81
C SER A 111 -12.78 -9.16 9.31
N LEU A 112 -11.66 -9.16 8.60
CA LEU A 112 -11.60 -9.45 7.16
C LEU A 112 -11.85 -10.94 6.84
N ILE A 113 -11.59 -11.84 7.80
CA ILE A 113 -11.66 -13.29 7.60
C ILE A 113 -12.79 -13.99 8.36
N ARG A 114 -13.31 -13.38 9.42
CA ARG A 114 -14.35 -13.99 10.27
C ARG A 114 -15.70 -14.04 9.57
N HIS A 115 -16.35 -15.19 9.65
CA HIS A 115 -17.63 -15.44 8.97
C HIS A 115 -18.79 -14.57 9.44
N ASP A 116 -18.80 -14.20 10.70
CA ASP A 116 -19.80 -13.35 11.36
C ASP A 116 -19.52 -11.86 11.25
N SER A 117 -18.39 -11.49 10.64
CA SER A 117 -18.02 -10.09 10.48
C SER A 117 -18.75 -9.43 9.30
N PRO A 118 -19.38 -8.27 9.51
CA PRO A 118 -19.94 -7.49 8.40
C PRO A 118 -18.85 -6.92 7.46
N ARG A 119 -17.58 -6.92 7.91
CA ARG A 119 -16.42 -6.44 7.13
C ARG A 119 -15.65 -7.56 6.44
N ARG A 120 -16.16 -8.79 6.52
CA ARG A 120 -15.50 -9.93 5.88
C ARG A 120 -15.30 -9.67 4.39
N VAL A 121 -14.08 -9.87 3.91
CA VAL A 121 -13.77 -9.85 2.49
C VAL A 121 -14.24 -11.17 1.88
N PRO A 122 -15.16 -11.15 0.91
CA PRO A 122 -15.57 -12.36 0.23
C PRO A 122 -14.45 -12.93 -0.62
N LEU A 123 -14.42 -14.23 -0.83
CA LEU A 123 -13.50 -14.83 -1.79
C LEU A 123 -13.86 -14.35 -3.21
N LEU A 124 -12.86 -13.97 -3.98
CA LEU A 124 -13.02 -13.52 -5.37
C LEU A 124 -13.66 -14.62 -6.23
N SER A 125 -13.26 -15.87 -6.00
CA SER A 125 -13.79 -17.06 -6.68
C SER A 125 -15.26 -17.33 -6.38
N SER A 126 -15.80 -16.82 -5.26
CA SER A 126 -17.21 -17.00 -4.88
C SER A 126 -18.16 -15.99 -5.51
N LEU A 127 -17.65 -14.97 -6.20
CA LEU A 127 -18.44 -13.88 -6.74
C LEU A 127 -18.99 -14.25 -8.13
N VAL A 128 -20.30 -14.04 -8.31
CA VAL A 128 -20.98 -14.29 -9.61
C VAL A 128 -20.55 -13.24 -10.64
N THR A 129 -20.34 -12.00 -10.21
CA THR A 129 -19.84 -10.91 -11.04
C THR A 129 -18.59 -10.34 -10.39
N GLN A 130 -17.47 -10.37 -11.12
CA GLN A 130 -16.23 -9.71 -10.70
C GLN A 130 -16.24 -8.27 -11.22
N ASP A 131 -17.03 -7.41 -10.57
CA ASP A 131 -17.04 -6.00 -10.92
C ASP A 131 -15.76 -5.26 -10.48
N HIS A 132 -15.67 -3.99 -10.84
CA HIS A 132 -14.48 -3.18 -10.59
C HIS A 132 -14.20 -3.02 -9.07
N GLU A 133 -15.23 -2.88 -8.27
CA GLU A 133 -15.11 -2.65 -6.83
C GLU A 133 -14.54 -3.86 -6.09
N MET A 134 -14.92 -5.05 -6.50
CA MET A 134 -14.35 -6.28 -5.92
C MET A 134 -12.89 -6.46 -6.31
N ARG A 135 -12.50 -6.03 -7.51
CA ARG A 135 -11.11 -6.01 -7.92
C ARG A 135 -10.28 -5.00 -7.13
N GLN A 136 -10.89 -3.91 -6.63
CA GLN A 136 -10.23 -2.99 -5.72
C GLN A 136 -9.64 -3.70 -4.49
N MET A 137 -10.32 -4.73 -3.99
CA MET A 137 -9.81 -5.54 -2.87
C MET A 137 -8.48 -6.24 -3.21
N THR A 138 -8.23 -6.60 -4.47
CA THR A 138 -6.92 -7.10 -4.91
C THR A 138 -5.81 -6.08 -4.66
N CYS A 139 -6.06 -4.81 -4.97
CA CYS A 139 -5.13 -3.71 -4.72
C CYS A 139 -4.81 -3.58 -3.23
N GLU A 140 -5.84 -3.54 -2.41
CA GLU A 140 -5.68 -3.34 -0.96
C GLU A 140 -5.04 -4.57 -0.28
N LEU A 141 -5.40 -5.80 -0.67
CA LEU A 141 -4.76 -7.02 -0.16
C LEU A 141 -3.28 -7.10 -0.56
N GLY A 142 -2.93 -6.67 -1.77
CA GLY A 142 -1.54 -6.56 -2.20
C GLY A 142 -0.76 -5.54 -1.36
N GLY A 143 -1.34 -4.38 -1.10
CA GLY A 143 -0.77 -3.36 -0.21
C GLY A 143 -0.62 -3.86 1.23
N LEU A 144 -1.64 -4.54 1.77
CA LEU A 144 -1.60 -5.14 3.10
C LEU A 144 -0.51 -6.21 3.21
N SER A 145 -0.33 -7.04 2.18
CA SER A 145 0.74 -8.03 2.14
C SER A 145 2.12 -7.42 2.27
N VAL A 146 2.36 -6.28 1.61
CA VAL A 146 3.62 -5.51 1.75
C VAL A 146 3.81 -5.01 3.18
N ILE A 147 2.75 -4.45 3.77
CA ILE A 147 2.82 -3.95 5.15
C ILE A 147 3.14 -5.07 6.13
N LEU A 148 2.48 -6.22 5.99
CA LEU A 148 2.71 -7.39 6.86
C LEU A 148 4.12 -8.00 6.67
N LEU A 149 4.71 -7.90 5.47
CA LEU A 149 6.11 -8.28 5.23
C LEU A 149 7.10 -7.34 5.92
N LEU A 150 6.84 -6.03 5.87
CA LEU A 150 7.74 -5.02 6.43
C LEU A 150 7.58 -4.85 7.95
N TYR A 151 6.40 -5.12 8.46
CA TYR A 151 6.00 -4.93 9.87
C TYR A 151 5.20 -6.15 10.35
N PRO A 152 5.87 -7.28 10.63
CA PRO A 152 5.24 -8.57 10.87
C PRO A 152 4.43 -8.65 12.19
N GLN A 153 4.53 -7.67 13.07
CA GLN A 153 3.87 -7.70 14.40
C GLN A 153 2.37 -7.97 14.31
N LEU A 154 1.68 -7.44 13.27
CA LEU A 154 0.26 -7.70 13.05
C LEU A 154 -0.04 -9.14 12.61
N TRP A 155 0.89 -9.75 11.89
CA TRP A 155 0.81 -11.16 11.51
C TRP A 155 1.14 -12.09 12.67
N ASP A 156 2.17 -11.76 13.44
CA ASP A 156 2.70 -12.59 14.50
C ASP A 156 1.72 -12.79 15.65
N VAL A 157 0.83 -11.82 15.89
CA VAL A 157 -0.21 -11.93 16.94
C VAL A 157 -1.42 -12.77 16.51
N LEU A 158 -1.55 -13.16 15.23
CA LEU A 158 -2.64 -14.01 14.77
C LEU A 158 -2.46 -15.45 15.27
N ALA A 159 -3.58 -16.08 15.66
CA ALA A 159 -3.58 -17.52 15.92
C ALA A 159 -3.31 -18.32 14.62
N PRO A 160 -2.76 -19.54 14.69
CA PRO A 160 -2.49 -20.34 13.50
C PRO A 160 -3.69 -20.50 12.56
N ALA A 161 -4.87 -20.77 13.09
CA ALA A 161 -6.08 -20.93 12.29
C ALA A 161 -6.50 -19.61 11.58
N ASP A 162 -6.27 -18.45 12.21
CA ASP A 162 -6.54 -17.14 11.60
C ASP A 162 -5.51 -16.83 10.50
N ARG A 163 -4.23 -17.24 10.69
CA ARG A 163 -3.21 -17.14 9.65
C ARG A 163 -3.57 -17.98 8.43
N ASP A 164 -4.02 -19.22 8.63
CA ASP A 164 -4.43 -20.11 7.54
C ASP A 164 -5.65 -19.54 6.79
N ALA A 165 -6.63 -19.00 7.51
CA ALA A 165 -7.80 -18.38 6.92
C ALA A 165 -7.43 -17.13 6.11
N PHE A 166 -6.51 -16.30 6.62
CA PHE A 166 -6.02 -15.13 5.90
C PHE A 166 -5.16 -15.52 4.68
N ALA A 167 -4.32 -16.53 4.81
CA ALA A 167 -3.54 -17.06 3.69
C ALA A 167 -4.45 -17.64 2.59
N ALA A 168 -5.55 -18.31 2.95
CA ALA A 168 -6.54 -18.77 1.99
C ALA A 168 -7.21 -17.61 1.24
N LEU A 169 -7.56 -16.51 1.93
CA LEU A 169 -8.07 -15.29 1.31
C LEU A 169 -7.04 -14.70 0.33
N LEU A 170 -5.79 -14.54 0.76
CA LEU A 170 -4.71 -14.02 -0.09
C LEU A 170 -4.48 -14.93 -1.31
N THR A 171 -4.52 -16.24 -1.14
CA THR A 171 -4.33 -17.21 -2.22
C THR A 171 -5.40 -17.04 -3.29
N ASP A 172 -6.66 -16.89 -2.89
CA ASP A 172 -7.78 -16.72 -3.82
C ASP A 172 -7.65 -15.43 -4.65
N TYR A 173 -7.25 -14.33 -4.04
CA TYR A 173 -7.02 -13.07 -4.75
C TYR A 173 -5.70 -13.05 -5.54
N ALA A 174 -4.63 -13.66 -5.02
CA ALA A 174 -3.34 -13.73 -5.71
C ALA A 174 -3.43 -14.51 -7.02
N HIS A 175 -4.22 -15.57 -7.03
CA HIS A 175 -4.44 -16.42 -8.21
C HIS A 175 -5.67 -16.02 -9.04
N GLY A 176 -6.42 -15.03 -8.58
CA GLY A 176 -7.62 -14.53 -9.25
C GLY A 176 -7.29 -13.66 -10.46
N ASN A 177 -8.32 -13.39 -11.25
CA ASN A 177 -8.20 -12.50 -12.40
C ASN A 177 -7.95 -11.05 -11.94
N THR A 178 -7.05 -10.36 -12.63
CA THR A 178 -6.69 -8.98 -12.37
C THR A 178 -6.54 -8.18 -13.66
N HIS A 179 -6.45 -6.85 -13.54
CA HIS A 179 -6.21 -5.98 -14.68
C HIS A 179 -4.81 -6.22 -15.29
N ALA A 180 -4.72 -6.09 -16.61
CA ALA A 180 -3.49 -6.33 -17.38
C ALA A 180 -2.53 -5.12 -17.37
N HIS A 181 -2.34 -4.48 -16.20
CA HIS A 181 -1.46 -3.33 -16.01
C HIS A 181 -0.76 -3.38 -14.65
N ASN A 182 -0.40 -2.25 -14.07
CA ASN A 182 0.33 -2.15 -12.80
C ASN A 182 -0.27 -2.99 -11.65
N TRP A 183 -1.56 -3.31 -11.67
CA TRP A 183 -2.23 -4.10 -10.64
C TRP A 183 -1.67 -5.52 -10.48
N ARG A 184 -0.96 -6.04 -11.47
CA ARG A 184 -0.27 -7.33 -11.35
C ARG A 184 0.78 -7.36 -10.25
N TYR A 185 1.32 -6.18 -9.86
CA TYR A 185 2.18 -6.11 -8.68
C TYR A 185 1.45 -6.50 -7.40
N PHE A 186 0.16 -6.20 -7.27
CA PHE A 186 -0.60 -6.60 -6.08
C PHE A 186 -0.70 -8.13 -5.97
N ASN A 187 -0.94 -8.83 -7.07
CA ASN A 187 -0.92 -10.30 -7.10
C ASN A 187 0.48 -10.83 -6.72
N ILE A 188 1.54 -10.26 -7.30
CA ILE A 188 2.93 -10.64 -7.01
C ILE A 188 3.24 -10.44 -5.52
N MET A 189 2.84 -9.32 -4.91
CA MET A 189 3.15 -9.05 -3.51
C MET A 189 2.41 -9.99 -2.56
N MET A 190 1.15 -10.36 -2.87
CA MET A 190 0.46 -11.44 -2.14
C MET A 190 1.19 -12.78 -2.26
N MET A 191 1.67 -13.13 -3.47
CA MET A 191 2.43 -14.36 -3.70
C MET A 191 3.77 -14.36 -2.94
N VAL A 192 4.48 -13.23 -2.90
CA VAL A 192 5.71 -13.10 -2.10
C VAL A 192 5.42 -13.30 -0.61
N PHE A 193 4.35 -12.68 -0.11
CA PHE A 193 3.94 -12.85 1.28
C PHE A 193 3.62 -14.33 1.61
N LEU A 194 2.84 -14.99 0.76
CA LEU A 194 2.49 -16.40 0.90
C LEU A 194 3.74 -17.30 0.95
N ARG A 195 4.69 -17.09 0.01
CA ARG A 195 5.96 -17.82 0.01
C ARG A 195 6.77 -17.60 1.28
N HIS A 196 6.86 -16.35 1.72
CA HIS A 196 7.61 -15.99 2.93
C HIS A 196 7.10 -16.75 4.16
N HIS A 197 5.81 -17.03 4.22
CA HIS A 197 5.18 -17.76 5.31
C HIS A 197 4.96 -19.25 5.02
N GLY A 198 5.54 -19.79 3.94
CA GLY A 198 5.52 -21.24 3.64
C GLY A 198 4.23 -21.75 2.99
N TYR A 199 3.36 -20.85 2.53
CA TYR A 199 2.16 -21.22 1.78
C TYR A 199 2.45 -21.45 0.29
N PRO A 200 1.74 -22.37 -0.37
CA PRO A 200 1.96 -22.68 -1.78
C PRO A 200 1.57 -21.53 -2.70
N VAL A 201 2.32 -21.35 -3.79
CA VAL A 201 2.10 -20.35 -4.81
C VAL A 201 2.23 -21.00 -6.20
N ASP A 202 1.40 -20.60 -7.15
CA ASP A 202 1.56 -20.96 -8.56
C ASP A 202 2.73 -20.15 -9.17
N GLU A 203 3.90 -20.79 -9.25
CA GLU A 203 5.12 -20.17 -9.78
C GLU A 203 5.00 -19.78 -11.26
N ARG A 204 4.23 -20.56 -12.03
CA ARG A 204 3.98 -20.27 -13.44
C ARG A 204 3.17 -18.98 -13.59
N LEU A 205 2.14 -18.81 -12.76
CA LEU A 205 1.32 -17.60 -12.76
C LEU A 205 2.11 -16.39 -12.25
N ALA A 206 2.93 -16.56 -11.20
CA ALA A 206 3.81 -15.50 -10.71
C ALA A 206 4.76 -15.00 -11.82
N ARG A 207 5.36 -15.91 -12.57
CA ARG A 207 6.21 -15.58 -13.71
C ARG A 207 5.42 -14.85 -14.80
N ALA A 208 4.22 -15.33 -15.15
CA ALA A 208 3.36 -14.69 -16.14
C ALA A 208 2.97 -13.25 -15.76
N HIS A 209 2.80 -12.96 -14.46
CA HIS A 209 2.60 -11.58 -13.99
C HIS A 209 3.83 -10.71 -14.21
N HIS A 210 5.04 -11.21 -13.91
CA HIS A 210 6.28 -10.48 -14.17
C HIS A 210 6.50 -10.23 -15.66
N ASP A 211 6.34 -11.25 -16.49
CA ASP A 211 6.52 -11.13 -17.95
C ASP A 211 5.57 -10.08 -18.52
N ALA A 212 4.32 -10.05 -18.05
CA ALA A 212 3.33 -9.06 -18.47
C ALA A 212 3.68 -7.63 -18.01
N LEU A 213 4.26 -7.45 -16.83
CA LEU A 213 4.74 -6.15 -16.35
C LEU A 213 5.97 -5.67 -17.13
N LEU A 214 6.92 -6.56 -17.39
CA LEU A 214 8.12 -6.26 -18.19
C LEU A 214 7.77 -5.91 -19.63
N ALA A 215 6.72 -6.47 -20.20
CA ALA A 215 6.21 -6.12 -21.53
C ALA A 215 5.66 -4.69 -21.62
N LEU A 216 5.42 -4.02 -20.47
CA LEU A 216 5.02 -2.61 -20.41
C LEU A 216 6.21 -1.65 -20.42
N ASP A 217 7.45 -2.13 -20.48
CA ASP A 217 8.65 -1.29 -20.57
C ASP A 217 8.58 -0.34 -21.78
N ALA A 218 8.69 0.94 -21.51
CA ALA A 218 8.70 2.00 -22.53
C ALA A 218 10.10 2.57 -22.78
N GLY A 219 11.11 2.02 -22.10
CA GLY A 219 12.49 2.49 -22.13
C GLY A 219 12.79 3.59 -21.13
N GLN A 220 14.08 3.77 -20.83
CA GLN A 220 14.58 4.79 -19.89
C GLN A 220 13.96 4.71 -18.48
N GLY A 221 13.58 3.50 -18.05
CA GLY A 221 12.93 3.26 -16.75
C GLY A 221 11.44 3.62 -16.69
N TRP A 222 10.84 4.04 -17.78
CA TRP A 222 9.41 4.31 -17.87
C TRP A 222 8.63 3.05 -18.25
N PHE A 223 7.43 2.93 -17.69
CA PHE A 223 6.49 1.87 -18.02
C PHE A 223 5.25 2.46 -18.70
N ARG A 224 4.76 1.79 -19.73
CA ARG A 224 3.50 2.16 -20.38
C ARG A 224 2.36 1.43 -19.70
N ASP A 225 1.73 2.11 -18.75
CA ASP A 225 0.48 1.65 -18.14
C ASP A 225 -0.74 2.03 -19.01
N LEU A 226 -1.94 1.92 -18.47
CA LEU A 226 -3.17 2.26 -19.19
C LEU A 226 -3.19 3.72 -19.68
N HIS A 227 -2.65 4.63 -18.87
CA HIS A 227 -2.51 6.06 -19.17
C HIS A 227 -1.10 6.52 -18.81
N PHE A 228 -0.65 7.66 -19.35
CA PHE A 228 0.56 8.31 -18.88
C PHE A 228 0.23 9.20 -17.69
N ASP A 229 0.47 8.70 -16.49
CA ASP A 229 0.17 9.37 -15.23
C ASP A 229 1.13 8.91 -14.11
N TYR A 230 0.87 9.28 -12.85
CA TYR A 230 1.73 8.93 -11.72
C TYR A 230 1.93 7.43 -11.50
N TYR A 231 1.00 6.59 -11.94
CA TYR A 231 1.10 5.14 -11.80
C TYR A 231 2.23 4.55 -12.65
N ASN A 232 2.65 5.22 -13.74
CA ASN A 232 3.78 4.80 -14.58
C ASN A 232 5.12 4.80 -13.82
N VAL A 233 5.20 5.50 -12.71
CA VAL A 233 6.38 5.54 -11.85
C VAL A 233 6.09 5.00 -10.46
N TRP A 234 5.01 5.43 -9.82
CA TRP A 234 4.73 5.09 -8.43
C TRP A 234 4.63 3.58 -8.20
N VAL A 235 3.76 2.87 -8.89
CA VAL A 235 3.55 1.44 -8.65
C VAL A 235 4.76 0.63 -9.06
N PHE A 236 5.31 0.90 -10.25
CA PHE A 236 6.45 0.14 -10.78
C PHE A 236 7.72 0.33 -9.94
N HIS A 237 8.02 1.54 -9.51
CA HIS A 237 9.26 1.83 -8.77
C HIS A 237 9.09 1.82 -7.24
N LEU A 238 7.89 1.53 -6.74
CA LEU A 238 7.67 1.23 -5.33
C LEU A 238 7.70 -0.27 -5.06
N TYR A 239 6.88 -1.04 -5.81
CA TYR A 239 6.73 -2.47 -5.54
C TYR A 239 7.90 -3.31 -6.08
N ALA A 240 8.52 -2.92 -7.19
CA ALA A 240 9.66 -3.64 -7.73
C ALA A 240 10.86 -3.72 -6.76
N PRO A 241 11.33 -2.63 -6.13
CA PRO A 241 12.39 -2.71 -5.13
C PRO A 241 12.02 -3.54 -3.90
N ILE A 242 10.76 -3.49 -3.47
CA ILE A 242 10.28 -4.32 -2.35
C ILE A 242 10.33 -5.80 -2.74
N TRP A 243 9.83 -6.15 -3.94
CA TRP A 243 9.91 -7.50 -4.47
C TRP A 243 11.35 -7.98 -4.60
N CYS A 244 12.24 -7.15 -5.15
CA CYS A 244 13.66 -7.49 -5.27
C CYS A 244 14.28 -7.87 -3.92
N ARG A 245 14.01 -7.09 -2.87
CA ARG A 245 14.52 -7.35 -1.52
C ARG A 245 13.88 -8.56 -0.85
N ALA A 246 12.56 -8.71 -0.99
CA ALA A 246 11.82 -9.77 -0.32
C ALA A 246 12.01 -11.15 -0.97
N TYR A 247 12.32 -11.18 -2.29
CA TYR A 247 12.38 -12.42 -3.05
C TYR A 247 13.42 -12.41 -4.18
N GLY A 248 13.41 -11.37 -5.02
CA GLY A 248 14.10 -11.35 -6.31
C GLY A 248 15.60 -11.59 -6.23
N TYR A 249 16.32 -10.90 -5.35
CA TYR A 249 17.79 -11.03 -5.26
C TYR A 249 18.22 -12.46 -4.91
N GLN A 250 17.42 -13.19 -4.17
CA GLN A 250 17.75 -14.56 -3.77
C GLN A 250 17.31 -15.62 -4.80
N HIS A 251 16.17 -15.41 -5.45
CA HIS A 251 15.50 -16.44 -6.23
C HIS A 251 15.43 -16.17 -7.73
N GLU A 252 15.39 -14.88 -8.13
CA GLU A 252 15.30 -14.44 -9.54
C GLU A 252 16.25 -13.25 -9.78
N PRO A 253 17.57 -13.42 -9.60
CA PRO A 253 18.54 -12.32 -9.62
C PRO A 253 18.61 -11.58 -10.97
N GLU A 254 18.31 -12.25 -12.07
CA GLU A 254 18.31 -11.62 -13.39
C GLU A 254 17.17 -10.61 -13.54
N ILE A 255 15.96 -10.95 -13.06
CA ILE A 255 14.81 -10.03 -13.04
C ILE A 255 15.08 -8.89 -12.08
N ALA A 256 15.60 -9.19 -10.88
CA ALA A 256 15.93 -8.17 -9.90
C ALA A 256 16.94 -7.15 -10.46
N ALA A 257 18.01 -7.62 -11.14
CA ALA A 257 18.99 -6.76 -11.78
C ALA A 257 18.39 -5.94 -12.94
N LEU A 258 17.42 -6.47 -13.68
CA LEU A 258 16.70 -5.72 -14.72
C LEU A 258 15.87 -4.58 -14.10
N LEU A 259 15.07 -4.86 -13.09
CA LEU A 259 14.22 -3.87 -12.40
C LEU A 259 15.05 -2.77 -11.72
N GLU A 260 16.20 -3.13 -11.15
CA GLU A 260 17.15 -2.18 -10.58
C GLU A 260 17.74 -1.25 -11.65
N ARG A 261 18.16 -1.79 -12.80
CA ARG A 261 18.61 -0.96 -13.94
C ARG A 261 17.53 0.01 -14.41
N GLN A 262 16.27 -0.44 -14.52
CA GLN A 262 15.15 0.42 -14.91
C GLN A 262 14.95 1.55 -13.91
N SER A 263 15.05 1.29 -12.62
CA SER A 263 14.98 2.33 -11.59
C SER A 263 16.13 3.34 -11.71
N HIS A 264 17.36 2.87 -11.96
CA HIS A 264 18.51 3.76 -12.18
C HIS A 264 18.37 4.59 -13.46
N GLU A 265 17.81 4.03 -14.52
CA GLU A 265 17.56 4.77 -15.77
C GLU A 265 16.50 5.85 -15.58
N LEU A 266 15.41 5.56 -14.86
CA LEU A 266 14.41 6.55 -14.53
C LEU A 266 15.03 7.76 -13.80
N MET A 267 15.90 7.52 -12.83
CA MET A 267 16.53 8.57 -12.02
C MET A 267 17.39 9.55 -12.83
N ARG A 268 17.75 9.25 -14.08
CA ARG A 268 18.45 10.19 -14.95
C ARG A 268 17.56 11.32 -15.46
N THR A 269 16.26 11.07 -15.59
CA THR A 269 15.29 12.03 -16.15
C THR A 269 14.23 12.47 -15.16
N TYR A 270 13.88 11.64 -14.20
CA TYR A 270 12.80 11.87 -13.26
C TYR A 270 12.98 13.12 -12.38
N PRO A 271 14.18 13.51 -11.92
CA PRO A 271 14.38 14.76 -11.19
C PRO A 271 13.94 16.02 -11.95
N PHE A 272 13.91 15.99 -13.28
CA PHE A 272 13.43 17.13 -14.09
C PHE A 272 11.91 17.35 -14.00
N PHE A 273 11.17 16.42 -13.39
CA PHE A 273 9.75 16.61 -13.08
C PHE A 273 9.51 17.44 -11.82
N PHE A 274 10.57 17.86 -11.15
CA PHE A 274 10.50 18.71 -9.96
C PHE A 274 11.04 20.10 -10.26
N ALA A 275 10.29 21.13 -9.87
CA ALA A 275 10.74 22.51 -9.92
C ALA A 275 11.79 22.78 -8.82
N ARG A 276 12.49 23.90 -8.91
CA ARG A 276 13.55 24.26 -7.94
C ARG A 276 13.05 24.41 -6.51
N ASP A 277 11.77 24.72 -6.32
CA ASP A 277 11.10 24.81 -5.01
C ASP A 277 10.57 23.45 -4.51
N GLY A 278 10.87 22.36 -5.23
CA GLY A 278 10.43 21.01 -4.89
C GLY A 278 9.00 20.67 -5.34
N GLN A 279 8.30 21.57 -6.01
CA GLN A 279 6.99 21.27 -6.55
C GLN A 279 7.12 20.30 -7.73
N MET A 280 6.34 19.23 -7.68
CA MET A 280 6.28 18.28 -8.77
C MET A 280 5.37 18.76 -9.90
N LEU A 281 5.78 18.55 -11.14
CA LEU A 281 4.96 18.77 -12.31
C LEU A 281 3.64 17.99 -12.19
N MET A 282 2.53 18.64 -12.47
CA MET A 282 1.22 17.97 -12.48
C MET A 282 0.97 17.39 -13.88
N TRP A 283 0.79 16.06 -13.94
CA TRP A 283 0.41 15.38 -15.18
C TRP A 283 -0.56 14.23 -14.90
N GLY A 284 -1.30 13.83 -15.93
CA GLY A 284 -2.24 12.72 -15.83
C GLY A 284 -3.40 12.99 -14.88
N ARG A 285 -3.96 11.89 -14.37
CA ARG A 285 -5.08 11.87 -13.42
C ARG A 285 -4.59 11.69 -11.97
N SER A 286 -5.54 11.76 -11.03
CA SER A 286 -5.27 11.41 -9.62
C SER A 286 -4.19 12.27 -8.97
N ILE A 287 -4.29 13.58 -9.12
CA ILE A 287 -3.30 14.58 -8.65
C ILE A 287 -2.95 14.42 -7.17
N ALA A 288 -3.87 13.91 -6.34
CA ALA A 288 -3.60 13.61 -4.93
C ALA A 288 -2.47 12.58 -4.73
N TYR A 289 -2.24 11.68 -5.70
CA TYR A 289 -1.18 10.68 -5.65
C TYR A 289 0.22 11.20 -6.02
N ARG A 290 0.35 12.47 -6.40
CA ARG A 290 1.68 13.06 -6.68
C ARG A 290 2.66 12.93 -5.52
N THR A 291 2.17 12.83 -4.28
CA THR A 291 3.01 12.55 -3.11
C THR A 291 3.61 11.15 -3.14
N GLY A 292 2.90 10.17 -3.73
CA GLY A 292 3.42 8.83 -3.96
C GLY A 292 4.45 8.76 -5.09
N ALA A 293 4.44 9.73 -5.99
CA ALA A 293 5.37 9.80 -7.11
C ALA A 293 6.83 10.08 -6.70
N ILE A 294 7.09 10.45 -5.44
CA ILE A 294 8.47 10.53 -4.88
C ILE A 294 9.03 9.15 -4.51
N SER A 295 8.23 8.10 -4.52
CA SER A 295 8.66 6.75 -4.11
C SER A 295 9.81 6.15 -4.92
N PRO A 296 10.08 6.52 -6.20
CA PRO A 296 11.28 6.08 -6.90
C PRO A 296 12.59 6.67 -6.37
N ILE A 297 12.52 7.80 -5.65
CA ILE A 297 13.69 8.53 -5.13
C ILE A 297 14.08 7.98 -3.76
#